data_57de48b01c04085b4c4e48f4e3c13e7c
#
_entry.id   57de48b01c04085b4c4e48f4e3c13e7c
#
_cell.length_a   1.000
_cell.length_b   1.000
_cell.length_c   1.000
_cell.angle_alpha   90.00
_cell.angle_beta   90.00
_cell.angle_gamma   90.00
#
_symmetry.space_group_name_H-M   'P 1'
#
loop_
_entity.id
_entity.type
_entity.pdbx_description
1 polymer ?
#
loop_
_entity_poly.entity_id
_entity_poly.type
_entity_poly.pdbx_seq_one_letter_code
_entity_poly.pdbx_strand_id
1 'polypeptide(L)'
;KNKNTMKNYLVAVIIILQSNTKKYNDLIEKYQEKIKKLQDSINDTYDDNEKSNKQNKNWVDYNEILKLLRKMKKDTKHLLEKPIDELSNKEKDLIQQYLVHYLYSGKAFPIVRNDFAEMKIVNEDDELDDDKNYFVIRKNGLPYFQLNQFKTAKYKGEQKIIIKDLELRKLINKWAKINNTGYLLINITTNTPMTANGISKYLNKIYKKHFDKVISTSLLRSIYITNKYNDNLSQKQKKELAEDMQHSKDIAEKVYNKID
;
A
#
# COMPACT_ATOMS: atom_id res chain seq x y z
N LYS A 1 -4.58 -9.59 24.06
CA LYS A 1 -5.41 -8.84 23.06
C LYS A 1 -4.60 -7.69 22.49
N ASN A 2 -4.84 -7.32 21.23
CA ASN A 2 -4.15 -6.18 20.59
C ASN A 2 -4.53 -4.87 21.29
N LYS A 3 -3.52 -4.11 21.79
CA LYS A 3 -3.72 -2.86 22.54
C LYS A 3 -4.51 -1.81 21.74
N ASN A 4 -4.26 -1.68 20.43
CA ASN A 4 -5.01 -0.76 19.55
C ASN A 4 -6.49 -1.16 19.45
N THR A 5 -6.80 -2.45 19.34
CA THR A 5 -8.19 -2.94 19.33
C THR A 5 -8.88 -2.63 20.65
N MET A 6 -8.21 -2.84 21.78
CA MET A 6 -8.77 -2.51 23.11
C MET A 6 -9.04 -0.99 23.22
N LYS A 7 -8.10 -0.16 22.82
CA LYS A 7 -8.28 1.29 22.79
C LYS A 7 -9.50 1.70 21.97
N ASN A 8 -9.67 1.14 20.77
CA ASN A 8 -10.82 1.46 19.91
C ASN A 8 -12.16 1.05 20.54
N TYR A 9 -12.23 -0.08 21.23
CA TYR A 9 -13.43 -0.46 21.99
C TYR A 9 -13.73 0.52 23.12
N LEU A 10 -12.72 0.97 23.86
CA LEU A 10 -12.93 1.98 24.93
C LEU A 10 -13.39 3.31 24.36
N VAL A 11 -12.86 3.75 23.20
CA VAL A 11 -13.34 4.95 22.50
C VAL A 11 -14.83 4.80 22.11
N ALA A 12 -15.22 3.67 21.55
CA ALA A 12 -16.63 3.42 21.20
C ALA A 12 -17.55 3.47 22.43
N VAL A 13 -17.10 2.91 23.56
CA VAL A 13 -17.85 2.99 24.83
C VAL A 13 -18.01 4.45 25.29
N ILE A 14 -16.93 5.26 25.23
CA ILE A 14 -16.99 6.69 25.59
C ILE A 14 -18.02 7.43 24.72
N ILE A 15 -18.01 7.21 23.39
CA ILE A 15 -18.97 7.85 22.49
C ILE A 15 -20.42 7.54 22.91
N ILE A 16 -20.71 6.30 23.31
CA ILE A 16 -22.04 5.92 23.82
C ILE A 16 -22.36 6.63 25.13
N LEU A 17 -21.41 6.69 26.08
CA LEU A 17 -21.61 7.32 27.39
C LEU A 17 -21.77 8.86 27.27
N GLN A 18 -21.21 9.48 26.25
CA GLN A 18 -21.33 10.90 25.97
C GLN A 18 -22.77 11.34 25.62
N SER A 19 -23.67 10.41 25.32
CA SER A 19 -25.10 10.71 25.16
C SER A 19 -25.76 11.27 26.45
N ASN A 20 -25.16 10.98 27.62
CA ASN A 20 -25.60 11.55 28.90
C ASN A 20 -24.38 11.78 29.83
N THR A 21 -23.62 12.83 29.53
CA THR A 21 -22.40 13.21 30.24
C THR A 21 -22.64 13.47 31.72
N LYS A 22 -23.78 14.14 32.08
CA LYS A 22 -24.12 14.42 33.49
C LYS A 22 -24.18 13.15 34.34
N LYS A 23 -24.69 12.05 33.79
CA LYS A 23 -24.83 10.78 34.49
C LYS A 23 -23.54 9.94 34.49
N TYR A 24 -22.72 10.03 33.47
CA TYR A 24 -21.63 9.09 33.22
C TYR A 24 -20.24 9.75 33.27
N ASN A 25 -20.11 10.98 33.78
CA ASN A 25 -18.84 11.73 33.77
C ASN A 25 -17.68 10.94 34.38
N ASP A 26 -17.86 10.40 35.60
CA ASP A 26 -16.85 9.64 36.32
C ASP A 26 -16.39 8.37 35.56
N LEU A 27 -17.35 7.77 34.84
CA LEU A 27 -17.06 6.57 34.05
C LEU A 27 -16.30 6.92 32.75
N ILE A 28 -16.67 8.03 32.13
CA ILE A 28 -15.95 8.58 30.97
C ILE A 28 -14.51 8.89 31.35
N GLU A 29 -14.25 9.58 32.43
CA GLU A 29 -12.89 9.90 32.93
C GLU A 29 -12.07 8.64 33.18
N LYS A 30 -12.64 7.62 33.83
CA LYS A 30 -11.96 6.33 34.04
C LYS A 30 -11.59 5.63 32.73
N TYR A 31 -12.44 5.69 31.72
CA TYR A 31 -12.11 5.12 30.41
C TYR A 31 -11.09 5.94 29.64
N GLN A 32 -11.12 7.28 29.75
CA GLN A 32 -10.10 8.17 29.17
C GLN A 32 -8.71 7.90 29.77
N GLU A 33 -8.62 7.71 31.11
CA GLU A 33 -7.37 7.35 31.76
C GLU A 33 -6.82 6.01 31.28
N LYS A 34 -7.71 4.98 31.13
CA LYS A 34 -7.31 3.69 30.55
C LYS A 34 -6.83 3.81 29.12
N ILE A 35 -7.47 4.65 28.30
CA ILE A 35 -7.05 4.94 26.93
C ILE A 35 -5.65 5.57 26.93
N LYS A 36 -5.40 6.54 27.82
CA LYS A 36 -4.09 7.19 27.96
C LYS A 36 -3.01 6.16 28.28
N LYS A 37 -3.19 5.32 29.31
CA LYS A 37 -2.24 4.25 29.68
C LYS A 37 -1.98 3.27 28.52
N LEU A 38 -3.02 2.92 27.75
CA LEU A 38 -2.87 2.08 26.57
C LEU A 38 -2.09 2.79 25.46
N GLN A 39 -2.34 4.09 25.26
CA GLN A 39 -1.63 4.90 24.27
C GLN A 39 -0.14 5.04 24.61
N ASP A 40 0.18 5.31 25.87
CA ASP A 40 1.57 5.40 26.34
C ASP A 40 2.29 4.07 26.09
N SER A 41 1.69 2.95 26.49
CA SER A 41 2.24 1.61 26.23
C SER A 41 2.32 1.22 24.75
N ILE A 42 1.52 1.82 23.88
CA ILE A 42 1.62 1.67 22.40
C ILE A 42 2.80 2.51 21.90
N ASN A 43 2.94 3.73 22.38
CA ASN A 43 4.03 4.65 22.01
C ASN A 43 5.39 4.04 22.38
N ASP A 44 5.53 3.50 23.61
CA ASP A 44 6.75 2.80 24.04
C ASP A 44 7.13 1.68 23.04
N THR A 45 6.15 0.88 22.59
CA THR A 45 6.40 -0.18 21.59
C THR A 45 6.83 0.38 20.22
N TYR A 46 6.45 1.61 19.89
CA TYR A 46 6.89 2.25 18.65
C TYR A 46 8.26 2.92 18.79
N ASP A 47 8.60 3.44 19.97
CA ASP A 47 9.89 4.10 20.22
C ASP A 47 11.05 3.09 20.25
N ASP A 48 10.80 1.82 20.59
CA ASP A 48 11.79 0.73 20.53
C ASP A 48 12.12 0.31 19.07
N ASN A 49 11.30 0.68 18.11
CA ASN A 49 11.45 0.33 16.67
C ASN A 49 11.66 -1.16 16.38
N GLU A 50 11.39 -2.03 17.35
CA GLU A 50 11.52 -3.48 17.19
C GLU A 50 10.47 -4.07 16.24
N LYS A 51 10.84 -5.17 15.61
CA LYS A 51 9.89 -5.98 14.84
C LYS A 51 9.01 -6.76 15.79
N SER A 52 7.69 -6.65 15.65
CA SER A 52 6.77 -7.56 16.36
C SER A 52 7.02 -9.01 15.93
N ASN A 53 6.63 -9.99 16.78
CA ASN A 53 6.74 -11.42 16.46
C ASN A 53 6.12 -11.77 15.10
N LYS A 54 5.00 -11.13 14.73
CA LYS A 54 4.36 -11.32 13.43
C LYS A 54 5.22 -10.76 12.28
N GLN A 55 5.86 -9.62 12.48
CA GLN A 55 6.76 -9.03 11.49
C GLN A 55 8.01 -9.90 11.33
N ASN A 56 8.67 -10.31 12.43
CA ASN A 56 9.83 -11.19 12.39
C ASN A 56 9.55 -12.48 11.60
N LYS A 57 8.44 -13.15 11.90
CA LYS A 57 8.03 -14.38 11.19
C LYS A 57 7.87 -14.18 9.68
N ASN A 58 7.40 -13.00 9.25
CA ASN A 58 7.04 -12.73 7.87
C ASN A 58 8.01 -11.76 7.16
N TRP A 59 9.07 -11.34 7.84
CA TRP A 59 10.07 -10.44 7.26
C TRP A 59 10.86 -11.14 6.16
N VAL A 60 11.16 -10.41 5.09
CA VAL A 60 12.09 -10.80 4.04
C VAL A 60 13.04 -9.64 3.77
N ASP A 61 14.25 -9.95 3.33
CA ASP A 61 15.18 -8.92 2.89
C ASP A 61 14.63 -8.18 1.66
N TYR A 62 14.86 -6.88 1.58
CA TYR A 62 14.40 -6.06 0.46
C TYR A 62 15.00 -6.53 -0.88
N ASN A 63 16.25 -7.02 -0.87
CA ASN A 63 16.87 -7.59 -2.06
C ASN A 63 16.12 -8.81 -2.60
N GLU A 64 15.48 -9.61 -1.73
CA GLU A 64 14.64 -10.73 -2.15
C GLU A 64 13.35 -10.25 -2.86
N ILE A 65 12.77 -9.12 -2.42
CA ILE A 65 11.66 -8.46 -3.13
C ILE A 65 12.10 -8.07 -4.55
N LEU A 66 13.29 -7.48 -4.69
CA LEU A 66 13.83 -7.10 -6.00
C LEU A 66 14.25 -8.31 -6.87
N LYS A 67 14.76 -9.39 -6.25
CA LYS A 67 15.05 -10.65 -6.96
C LYS A 67 13.78 -11.29 -7.50
N LEU A 68 12.70 -11.31 -6.70
CA LEU A 68 11.39 -11.80 -7.14
C LEU A 68 10.85 -10.98 -8.32
N LEU A 69 11.02 -9.65 -8.30
CA LEU A 69 10.61 -8.80 -9.41
C LEU A 69 11.33 -9.20 -10.72
N ARG A 70 12.65 -9.43 -10.67
CA ARG A 70 13.44 -9.88 -11.83
C ARG A 70 13.01 -11.27 -12.32
N LYS A 71 12.71 -12.17 -11.38
CA LYS A 71 12.18 -13.51 -11.70
C LYS A 71 10.84 -13.41 -12.42
N MET A 72 9.88 -12.68 -11.85
CA MET A 72 8.55 -12.51 -12.45
C MET A 72 8.61 -11.87 -13.84
N LYS A 73 9.49 -10.89 -14.03
CA LYS A 73 9.76 -10.33 -15.36
C LYS A 73 10.18 -11.40 -16.36
N LYS A 74 11.14 -12.26 -15.99
CA LYS A 74 11.62 -13.35 -16.85
C LYS A 74 10.49 -14.36 -17.14
N ASP A 75 9.75 -14.75 -16.11
CA ASP A 75 8.70 -15.77 -16.19
C ASP A 75 7.50 -15.31 -17.02
N THR A 76 7.22 -14.00 -17.08
CA THR A 76 6.07 -13.44 -17.83
C THR A 76 6.44 -12.88 -19.20
N LYS A 77 7.73 -12.82 -19.57
CA LYS A 77 8.16 -12.20 -20.82
C LYS A 77 7.44 -12.78 -22.05
N HIS A 78 7.43 -14.11 -22.19
CA HIS A 78 6.77 -14.81 -23.29
C HIS A 78 5.25 -14.60 -23.30
N LEU A 79 4.61 -14.44 -22.13
CA LEU A 79 3.18 -14.16 -22.02
C LEU A 79 2.83 -12.74 -22.51
N LEU A 80 3.72 -11.79 -22.29
CA LEU A 80 3.54 -10.42 -22.77
C LEU A 80 3.71 -10.29 -24.29
N GLU A 81 4.37 -11.24 -24.93
CA GLU A 81 4.55 -11.32 -26.39
C GLU A 81 3.42 -12.09 -27.09
N LYS A 82 2.68 -12.91 -26.34
CA LYS A 82 1.58 -13.75 -26.83
C LYS A 82 0.38 -12.88 -27.31
N PRO A 83 -0.37 -13.32 -28.34
CA PRO A 83 -1.66 -12.73 -28.72
C PRO A 83 -2.64 -12.69 -27.54
N ILE A 84 -3.40 -11.59 -27.40
CA ILE A 84 -4.23 -11.34 -26.22
C ILE A 84 -5.38 -12.36 -26.10
N ASP A 85 -5.94 -12.73 -27.21
CA ASP A 85 -7.03 -13.71 -27.35
C ASP A 85 -6.61 -15.16 -27.00
N GLU A 86 -5.32 -15.46 -27.08
CA GLU A 86 -4.75 -16.74 -26.69
C GLU A 86 -4.37 -16.83 -25.20
N LEU A 87 -4.44 -15.71 -24.46
CA LEU A 87 -4.09 -15.68 -23.03
C LEU A 87 -5.20 -16.30 -22.18
N SER A 88 -4.89 -17.40 -21.52
CA SER A 88 -5.76 -17.98 -20.49
C SER A 88 -5.87 -17.09 -19.24
N ASN A 89 -6.91 -17.28 -18.45
CA ASN A 89 -7.07 -16.55 -17.18
C ASN A 89 -5.90 -16.79 -16.20
N LYS A 90 -5.29 -17.98 -16.22
CA LYS A 90 -4.08 -18.26 -15.42
C LYS A 90 -2.87 -17.43 -15.86
N GLU A 91 -2.68 -17.27 -17.16
CA GLU A 91 -1.61 -16.46 -17.72
C GLU A 91 -1.85 -14.97 -17.48
N LYS A 92 -3.10 -14.49 -17.61
CA LYS A 92 -3.49 -13.12 -17.22
C LYS A 92 -3.23 -12.87 -15.72
N ASP A 93 -3.54 -13.84 -14.84
CA ASP A 93 -3.24 -13.76 -13.40
C ASP A 93 -1.73 -13.64 -13.13
N LEU A 94 -0.88 -14.36 -13.88
CA LEU A 94 0.57 -14.26 -13.75
C LEU A 94 1.09 -12.88 -14.17
N ILE A 95 0.58 -12.32 -15.26
CA ILE A 95 0.93 -10.95 -15.71
C ILE A 95 0.49 -9.94 -14.65
N GLN A 96 -0.73 -10.06 -14.10
CA GLN A 96 -1.20 -9.17 -13.04
C GLN A 96 -0.41 -9.33 -11.74
N GLN A 97 0.00 -10.56 -11.37
CA GLN A 97 0.91 -10.78 -10.23
C GLN A 97 2.22 -10.01 -10.41
N TYR A 98 2.82 -10.04 -11.60
CA TYR A 98 4.01 -9.26 -11.91
C TYR A 98 3.75 -7.75 -11.81
N LEU A 99 2.65 -7.24 -12.36
CA LEU A 99 2.28 -5.83 -12.25
C LEU A 99 2.08 -5.41 -10.79
N VAL A 100 1.28 -6.14 -10.01
CA VAL A 100 1.03 -5.84 -8.59
C VAL A 100 2.33 -5.87 -7.80
N HIS A 101 3.17 -6.89 -8.01
CA HIS A 101 4.46 -6.94 -7.34
C HIS A 101 5.37 -5.76 -7.73
N TYR A 102 5.33 -5.31 -8.99
CA TYR A 102 6.09 -4.14 -9.44
C TYR A 102 5.63 -2.86 -8.74
N LEU A 103 4.31 -2.61 -8.69
CA LEU A 103 3.71 -1.45 -8.02
C LEU A 103 4.07 -1.37 -6.53
N TYR A 104 4.23 -2.52 -5.89
CA TYR A 104 4.53 -2.64 -4.46
C TYR A 104 5.99 -3.03 -4.15
N SER A 105 6.87 -3.03 -5.14
CA SER A 105 8.29 -3.35 -4.93
C SER A 105 9.13 -2.19 -4.41
N GLY A 106 8.65 -0.95 -4.54
CA GLY A 106 9.45 0.25 -4.25
C GLY A 106 10.54 0.55 -5.29
N LYS A 107 10.56 -0.16 -6.43
CA LYS A 107 11.56 0.07 -7.50
C LYS A 107 11.27 1.34 -8.30
N ALA A 108 10.03 1.54 -8.72
CA ALA A 108 9.65 2.65 -9.60
C ALA A 108 9.33 3.95 -8.83
N PHE A 109 8.76 3.81 -7.64
CA PHE A 109 8.39 4.89 -6.73
C PHE A 109 8.21 4.32 -5.31
N PRO A 110 8.19 5.18 -4.26
CA PRO A 110 7.96 4.74 -2.88
C PRO A 110 6.63 4.02 -2.71
N ILE A 111 6.60 3.00 -1.85
CA ILE A 111 5.42 2.14 -1.67
C ILE A 111 4.28 2.93 -1.01
N VAL A 112 3.22 3.20 -1.76
CA VAL A 112 1.95 3.77 -1.24
C VAL A 112 1.11 2.70 -0.53
N ARG A 113 -0.05 3.09 0.03
CA ARG A 113 -1.00 2.13 0.61
C ARG A 113 -1.74 1.36 -0.48
N ASN A 114 -2.92 0.84 -0.19
CA ASN A 114 -3.74 0.16 -1.20
C ASN A 114 -4.49 1.16 -2.11
N ASP A 115 -3.87 2.29 -2.43
CA ASP A 115 -4.47 3.40 -3.17
C ASP A 115 -4.65 3.08 -4.67
N PHE A 116 -4.13 1.95 -5.13
CA PHE A 116 -4.42 1.38 -6.46
C PHE A 116 -5.76 0.61 -6.51
N ALA A 117 -6.47 0.49 -5.38
CA ALA A 117 -7.78 -0.14 -5.33
C ALA A 117 -8.78 0.65 -6.18
N GLU A 118 -9.56 -0.07 -6.98
CA GLU A 118 -10.63 0.49 -7.83
C GLU A 118 -10.16 1.63 -8.74
N MET A 119 -8.84 1.75 -8.94
CA MET A 119 -8.22 2.79 -9.78
C MET A 119 -8.61 2.60 -11.25
N LYS A 120 -9.14 3.66 -11.86
CA LYS A 120 -9.51 3.67 -13.28
C LYS A 120 -8.32 4.04 -14.17
N ILE A 121 -8.31 3.53 -15.39
CA ILE A 121 -7.40 3.95 -16.46
C ILE A 121 -8.16 4.96 -17.33
N VAL A 122 -7.59 6.16 -17.49
CA VAL A 122 -8.20 7.28 -18.22
C VAL A 122 -7.18 7.99 -19.11
N ASN A 123 -7.66 8.79 -20.04
CA ASN A 123 -6.81 9.70 -20.83
C ASN A 123 -6.77 11.08 -20.16
N GLU A 124 -5.77 11.89 -20.53
CA GLU A 124 -5.57 13.22 -19.92
C GLU A 124 -6.71 14.22 -20.18
N ASP A 125 -7.53 13.97 -21.21
CA ASP A 125 -8.67 14.83 -21.58
C ASP A 125 -9.98 14.38 -20.90
N ASP A 126 -9.98 13.25 -20.18
CA ASP A 126 -11.18 12.75 -19.51
C ASP A 126 -11.46 13.58 -18.25
N GLU A 127 -12.73 13.81 -17.93
CA GLU A 127 -13.13 14.43 -16.67
C GLU A 127 -12.85 13.47 -15.49
N LEU A 128 -12.24 14.01 -14.43
CA LEU A 128 -11.87 13.23 -13.25
C LEU A 128 -12.77 13.60 -12.07
N ASP A 129 -13.34 12.58 -11.43
CA ASP A 129 -14.06 12.76 -10.16
C ASP A 129 -13.06 12.89 -8.99
N ASP A 130 -13.26 13.83 -8.10
CA ASP A 130 -12.39 14.04 -6.92
C ASP A 130 -12.46 12.89 -5.90
N ASP A 131 -13.45 12.01 -6.02
CA ASP A 131 -13.67 10.88 -5.12
C ASP A 131 -13.03 9.56 -5.60
N LYS A 132 -12.23 9.59 -6.67
CA LYS A 132 -11.59 8.39 -7.26
C LYS A 132 -10.10 8.60 -7.53
N ASN A 133 -9.38 7.48 -7.65
CA ASN A 133 -7.98 7.44 -8.06
C ASN A 133 -7.87 6.99 -9.52
N TYR A 134 -6.88 7.52 -10.24
CA TYR A 134 -6.73 7.30 -11.67
C TYR A 134 -5.28 6.98 -12.06
N PHE A 135 -5.12 6.11 -13.05
CA PHE A 135 -3.93 6.06 -13.88
C PHE A 135 -4.22 6.87 -15.15
N VAL A 136 -3.51 7.99 -15.31
CA VAL A 136 -3.73 8.93 -16.40
C VAL A 136 -2.71 8.69 -17.51
N ILE A 137 -3.20 8.33 -18.70
CA ILE A 137 -2.43 8.20 -19.92
C ILE A 137 -2.34 9.58 -20.59
N ARG A 138 -1.12 10.00 -20.93
CA ARG A 138 -0.90 11.28 -21.58
C ARG A 138 -0.57 11.10 -23.07
N LYS A 139 -1.08 12.00 -23.91
CA LYS A 139 -0.72 12.09 -25.32
C LYS A 139 0.73 12.50 -25.50
N ASN A 140 1.12 13.54 -24.75
CA ASN A 140 2.48 14.09 -24.75
C ASN A 140 3.00 14.17 -23.31
N GLY A 141 3.96 13.31 -22.96
CA GLY A 141 4.58 13.29 -21.65
C GLY A 141 4.47 11.96 -20.90
N LEU A 142 4.91 11.95 -19.66
CA LEU A 142 4.90 10.76 -18.83
C LEU A 142 3.52 10.54 -18.22
N PRO A 143 3.00 9.29 -18.20
CA PRO A 143 1.79 8.95 -17.48
C PRO A 143 2.01 9.07 -15.98
N TYR A 144 0.93 9.23 -15.22
CA TYR A 144 0.99 9.38 -13.78
C TYR A 144 -0.20 8.71 -13.08
N PHE A 145 -0.04 8.42 -11.79
CA PHE A 145 -1.16 8.12 -10.91
C PHE A 145 -1.65 9.41 -10.28
N GLN A 146 -2.94 9.70 -10.43
CA GLN A 146 -3.66 10.75 -9.73
C GLN A 146 -4.33 10.13 -8.51
N LEU A 147 -3.89 10.48 -7.32
CA LEU A 147 -4.46 10.02 -6.07
C LEU A 147 -5.25 11.16 -5.43
N ASN A 148 -6.57 11.09 -5.53
CA ASN A 148 -7.51 12.01 -4.90
C ASN A 148 -8.01 11.42 -3.57
N GLN A 149 -8.14 10.10 -3.49
CA GLN A 149 -8.61 9.38 -2.32
C GLN A 149 -7.52 8.51 -1.70
N PHE A 150 -6.99 8.94 -0.57
CA PHE A 150 -6.06 8.19 0.28
C PHE A 150 -6.19 8.64 1.75
N LYS A 151 -5.66 7.85 2.68
CA LYS A 151 -5.89 8.03 4.13
C LYS A 151 -5.70 9.46 4.66
N THR A 152 -4.80 10.23 4.06
CA THR A 152 -4.47 11.60 4.48
C THR A 152 -4.83 12.66 3.45
N ALA A 153 -5.61 12.33 2.42
CA ALA A 153 -5.99 13.24 1.34
C ALA A 153 -6.68 14.51 1.87
N LYS A 154 -7.54 14.39 2.87
CA LYS A 154 -8.21 15.54 3.51
C LYS A 154 -7.26 16.64 4.00
N TYR A 155 -6.01 16.27 4.36
CA TYR A 155 -5.01 17.20 4.89
C TYR A 155 -3.91 17.55 3.89
N LYS A 156 -3.65 16.65 2.92
CA LYS A 156 -2.54 16.81 1.95
C LYS A 156 -3.01 17.24 0.56
N GLY A 157 -4.32 17.18 0.30
CA GLY A 157 -4.85 17.38 -1.05
C GLY A 157 -4.55 16.21 -1.98
N GLU A 158 -4.72 16.42 -3.27
CA GLU A 158 -4.37 15.44 -4.30
C GLU A 158 -2.87 15.17 -4.37
N GLN A 159 -2.49 13.98 -4.84
CA GLN A 159 -1.09 13.62 -5.09
C GLN A 159 -0.92 13.04 -6.50
N LYS A 160 0.11 13.50 -7.21
CA LYS A 160 0.51 12.96 -8.52
C LYS A 160 1.81 12.19 -8.41
N ILE A 161 1.81 10.93 -8.86
CA ILE A 161 3.01 10.10 -8.94
C ILE A 161 3.36 9.89 -10.40
N ILE A 162 4.35 10.62 -10.90
CA ILE A 162 4.81 10.52 -12.30
C ILE A 162 5.59 9.24 -12.48
N ILE A 163 5.21 8.42 -13.46
CA ILE A 163 5.86 7.14 -13.74
C ILE A 163 7.03 7.35 -14.70
N LYS A 164 8.23 7.54 -14.14
CA LYS A 164 9.48 7.69 -14.90
C LYS A 164 10.02 6.34 -15.39
N ASP A 165 9.76 5.25 -14.67
CA ASP A 165 10.24 3.91 -14.99
C ASP A 165 9.63 3.38 -16.29
N LEU A 166 10.47 3.20 -17.32
CA LEU A 166 10.05 2.78 -18.66
C LEU A 166 9.47 1.36 -18.67
N GLU A 167 10.02 0.46 -17.83
CA GLU A 167 9.58 -0.92 -17.77
C GLU A 167 8.17 -1.02 -17.19
N LEU A 168 7.90 -0.30 -16.10
CA LEU A 168 6.56 -0.24 -15.52
C LEU A 168 5.55 0.36 -16.49
N ARG A 169 5.90 1.44 -17.21
CA ARG A 169 5.03 2.03 -18.25
C ARG A 169 4.65 1.02 -19.32
N LYS A 170 5.63 0.29 -19.85
CA LYS A 170 5.39 -0.75 -20.86
C LYS A 170 4.49 -1.86 -20.32
N LEU A 171 4.71 -2.28 -19.08
CA LEU A 171 3.91 -3.32 -18.43
C LEU A 171 2.46 -2.86 -18.24
N ILE A 172 2.23 -1.65 -17.71
CA ILE A 172 0.87 -1.12 -17.52
C ILE A 172 0.16 -0.98 -18.87
N ASN A 173 0.81 -0.44 -19.89
CA ASN A 173 0.22 -0.27 -21.22
C ASN A 173 -0.17 -1.60 -21.87
N LYS A 174 0.66 -2.64 -21.72
CA LYS A 174 0.34 -3.99 -22.21
C LYS A 174 -0.81 -4.60 -21.39
N TRP A 175 -0.77 -4.47 -20.07
CA TRP A 175 -1.81 -4.94 -19.18
C TRP A 175 -3.17 -4.28 -19.44
N ALA A 176 -3.20 -2.97 -19.67
CA ALA A 176 -4.43 -2.23 -19.99
C ALA A 176 -5.12 -2.77 -21.25
N LYS A 177 -4.34 -3.22 -22.26
CA LYS A 177 -4.87 -3.88 -23.46
C LYS A 177 -5.39 -5.28 -23.18
N ILE A 178 -4.71 -6.05 -22.32
CA ILE A 178 -5.10 -7.43 -21.93
C ILE A 178 -6.37 -7.42 -21.07
N ASN A 179 -6.44 -6.49 -20.13
CA ASN A 179 -7.50 -6.37 -19.14
C ASN A 179 -8.79 -5.78 -19.72
N ASN A 180 -8.73 -4.77 -20.55
CA ASN A 180 -9.79 -4.01 -21.25
C ASN A 180 -11.04 -3.61 -20.40
N THR A 181 -10.98 -3.67 -19.06
CA THR A 181 -12.10 -3.31 -18.17
C THR A 181 -12.14 -1.83 -17.81
N GLY A 182 -11.10 -1.07 -18.14
CA GLY A 182 -10.93 0.31 -17.70
C GLY A 182 -10.41 0.48 -16.28
N TYR A 183 -10.15 -0.61 -15.54
CA TYR A 183 -9.54 -0.58 -14.20
C TYR A 183 -8.10 -1.07 -14.21
N LEU A 184 -7.25 -0.48 -13.35
CA LEU A 184 -5.83 -0.86 -13.28
C LEU A 184 -5.64 -2.28 -12.75
N LEU A 185 -6.36 -2.67 -11.70
CA LEU A 185 -6.30 -4.01 -11.10
C LEU A 185 -7.70 -4.61 -10.99
N ILE A 186 -7.81 -5.90 -11.34
CA ILE A 186 -9.10 -6.59 -11.39
C ILE A 186 -9.06 -7.96 -10.70
N ASN A 187 -10.21 -8.44 -10.33
CA ASN A 187 -10.42 -9.85 -10.10
C ASN A 187 -10.55 -10.57 -11.46
N ILE A 188 -9.58 -11.39 -11.81
CA ILE A 188 -9.51 -12.06 -13.12
C ILE A 188 -10.73 -12.97 -13.40
N THR A 189 -11.36 -13.50 -12.35
CA THR A 189 -12.51 -14.41 -12.51
C THR A 189 -13.80 -13.65 -12.79
N THR A 190 -13.99 -12.50 -12.13
CA THR A 190 -15.24 -11.73 -12.19
C THR A 190 -15.15 -10.49 -13.09
N ASN A 191 -13.95 -10.12 -13.54
CA ASN A 191 -13.66 -8.88 -14.26
C ASN A 191 -14.09 -7.60 -13.51
N THR A 192 -14.22 -7.68 -12.18
CA THR A 192 -14.56 -6.53 -11.34
C THR A 192 -13.31 -5.85 -10.78
N PRO A 193 -13.36 -4.54 -10.47
CA PRO A 193 -12.21 -3.84 -9.89
C PRO A 193 -11.78 -4.47 -8.57
N MET A 194 -10.47 -4.47 -8.32
CA MET A 194 -9.91 -5.03 -7.10
C MET A 194 -10.00 -4.02 -5.96
N THR A 195 -10.69 -4.39 -4.88
CA THR A 195 -10.82 -3.57 -3.67
C THR A 195 -9.50 -3.53 -2.87
N ALA A 196 -9.38 -2.60 -1.92
CA ALA A 196 -8.21 -2.51 -1.02
C ALA A 196 -7.95 -3.82 -0.23
N ASN A 197 -9.01 -4.52 0.20
CA ASN A 197 -8.89 -5.83 0.82
C ASN A 197 -8.48 -6.91 -0.20
N GLY A 198 -8.99 -6.80 -1.43
CA GLY A 198 -8.59 -7.64 -2.56
C GLY A 198 -7.09 -7.55 -2.83
N ILE A 199 -6.52 -6.34 -2.91
CA ILE A 199 -5.07 -6.12 -3.08
C ILE A 199 -4.28 -6.77 -1.93
N SER A 200 -4.70 -6.58 -0.68
CA SER A 200 -4.03 -7.18 0.49
C SER A 200 -4.01 -8.71 0.41
N LYS A 201 -5.14 -9.34 0.06
CA LYS A 201 -5.23 -10.79 -0.13
C LYS A 201 -4.38 -11.26 -1.32
N TYR A 202 -4.34 -10.48 -2.39
CA TYR A 202 -3.59 -10.81 -3.59
C TYR A 202 -2.08 -10.75 -3.35
N LEU A 203 -1.59 -9.72 -2.67
CA LEU A 203 -0.20 -9.64 -2.21
C LEU A 203 0.17 -10.82 -1.31
N ASN A 204 -0.68 -11.16 -0.34
CA ASN A 204 -0.47 -12.33 0.51
C ASN A 204 -0.37 -13.64 -0.30
N LYS A 205 -1.22 -13.82 -1.33
CA LYS A 205 -1.15 -14.97 -2.26
C LYS A 205 0.19 -15.02 -2.96
N ILE A 206 0.68 -13.88 -3.51
CA ILE A 206 1.97 -13.79 -4.19
C ILE A 206 3.11 -14.20 -3.25
N TYR A 207 3.19 -13.56 -2.08
CA TYR A 207 4.32 -13.79 -1.16
C TYR A 207 4.26 -15.13 -0.44
N LYS A 208 3.06 -15.66 -0.18
CA LYS A 208 2.91 -17.03 0.32
C LYS A 208 3.46 -18.05 -0.67
N LYS A 209 3.19 -17.87 -1.97
CA LYS A 209 3.69 -18.74 -3.04
C LYS A 209 5.21 -18.71 -3.17
N HIS A 210 5.83 -17.54 -3.01
CA HIS A 210 7.26 -17.38 -3.34
C HIS A 210 8.19 -17.43 -2.12
N PHE A 211 7.72 -17.08 -0.93
CA PHE A 211 8.52 -16.99 0.29
C PHE A 211 7.95 -17.80 1.46
N ASP A 212 6.80 -18.43 1.28
CA ASP A 212 6.03 -19.05 2.38
C ASP A 212 5.70 -18.06 3.51
N LYS A 213 5.54 -16.78 3.18
CA LYS A 213 5.32 -15.66 4.11
C LYS A 213 4.05 -14.89 3.81
N VAL A 214 3.41 -14.34 4.87
CA VAL A 214 2.22 -13.49 4.75
C VAL A 214 2.65 -12.03 4.84
N ILE A 215 2.82 -11.39 3.68
CA ILE A 215 3.35 -10.03 3.57
C ILE A 215 2.25 -9.08 3.08
N SER A 216 1.81 -8.20 3.98
CA SER A 216 0.85 -7.13 3.67
C SER A 216 1.54 -5.88 3.13
N THR A 217 0.76 -4.96 2.55
CA THR A 217 1.26 -3.64 2.14
C THR A 217 1.98 -2.92 3.28
N SER A 218 1.44 -2.98 4.51
CA SER A 218 2.11 -2.35 5.67
C SER A 218 3.47 -2.96 5.96
N LEU A 219 3.62 -4.29 5.85
CA LEU A 219 4.91 -4.95 6.06
C LEU A 219 5.90 -4.63 4.93
N LEU A 220 5.44 -4.57 3.68
CA LEU A 220 6.28 -4.12 2.54
C LEU A 220 6.79 -2.70 2.75
N ARG A 221 5.95 -1.80 3.26
CA ARG A 221 6.33 -0.42 3.58
C ARG A 221 7.40 -0.38 4.68
N SER A 222 7.28 -1.22 5.71
CA SER A 222 8.32 -1.36 6.75
C SER A 222 9.63 -1.88 6.17
N ILE A 223 9.59 -2.97 5.40
CA ILE A 223 10.78 -3.54 4.74
C ILE A 223 11.47 -2.48 3.86
N TYR A 224 10.70 -1.76 3.06
CA TYR A 224 11.22 -0.73 2.16
C TYR A 224 11.87 0.44 2.91
N ILE A 225 11.18 1.01 3.92
CA ILE A 225 11.71 2.14 4.70
C ILE A 225 12.95 1.72 5.47
N THR A 226 12.93 0.58 6.15
CA THR A 226 14.09 0.06 6.89
C THR A 226 15.31 -0.05 5.97
N ASN A 227 15.12 -0.63 4.77
CA ASN A 227 16.22 -0.71 3.80
C ASN A 227 16.71 0.68 3.38
N LYS A 228 15.78 1.59 3.04
CA LYS A 228 16.16 2.95 2.62
C LYS A 228 16.86 3.75 3.72
N TYR A 229 16.46 3.58 4.97
CA TYR A 229 17.11 4.29 6.08
C TYR A 229 18.52 3.75 6.38
N ASN A 230 18.77 2.47 6.09
CA ASN A 230 20.11 1.89 6.15
C ASN A 230 21.07 2.45 5.07
N ASP A 231 20.53 3.06 4.00
CA ASP A 231 21.31 3.76 2.96
C ASP A 231 21.84 5.15 3.41
N ASN A 232 21.82 5.47 4.72
CA ASN A 232 22.32 6.72 5.31
C ASN A 232 21.69 8.01 4.73
N LEU A 233 20.37 8.00 4.51
CA LEU A 233 19.64 9.17 4.01
C LEU A 233 19.80 10.39 4.93
N SER A 234 19.98 11.57 4.34
CA SER A 234 19.91 12.85 5.05
C SER A 234 18.50 13.08 5.61
N GLN A 235 18.38 13.98 6.60
CA GLN A 235 17.08 14.32 7.20
C GLN A 235 16.07 14.87 6.17
N LYS A 236 16.56 15.59 5.16
CA LYS A 236 15.75 16.09 4.05
C LYS A 236 15.21 14.93 3.20
N GLN A 237 16.08 13.99 2.81
CA GLN A 237 15.69 12.81 2.02
C GLN A 237 14.70 11.91 2.78
N LYS A 238 14.88 11.74 4.09
CA LYS A 238 13.91 11.00 4.94
C LYS A 238 12.54 11.67 4.96
N LYS A 239 12.50 13.01 5.03
CA LYS A 239 11.25 13.76 4.97
C LYS A 239 10.57 13.61 3.60
N GLU A 240 11.29 13.80 2.51
CA GLU A 240 10.78 13.62 1.15
C GLU A 240 10.23 12.19 0.93
N LEU A 241 10.98 11.16 1.34
CA LEU A 241 10.53 9.78 1.26
C LEU A 241 9.24 9.53 2.05
N ALA A 242 9.12 10.09 3.25
CA ALA A 242 7.92 9.96 4.06
C ALA A 242 6.72 10.67 3.40
N GLU A 243 6.92 11.85 2.84
CA GLU A 243 5.89 12.60 2.12
C GLU A 243 5.39 11.83 0.88
N ASP A 244 6.30 11.28 0.08
CA ASP A 244 5.98 10.43 -1.07
C ASP A 244 5.20 9.17 -0.67
N MET A 245 5.46 8.64 0.52
CA MET A 245 4.72 7.52 1.11
C MET A 245 3.45 7.94 1.86
N GLN A 246 3.03 9.20 1.77
CA GLN A 246 1.78 9.74 2.34
C GLN A 246 1.73 9.74 3.87
N HIS A 247 2.84 9.96 4.57
CA HIS A 247 2.86 10.14 6.03
C HIS A 247 3.91 11.17 6.47
N SER A 248 3.96 11.45 7.78
CA SER A 248 5.00 12.30 8.35
C SER A 248 6.31 11.53 8.51
N LYS A 249 7.42 12.25 8.62
CA LYS A 249 8.73 11.69 8.93
C LYS A 249 8.71 10.88 10.24
N ASP A 250 8.05 11.39 11.29
CA ASP A 250 7.93 10.71 12.58
C ASP A 250 7.23 9.35 12.46
N ILE A 251 6.19 9.26 11.64
CA ILE A 251 5.51 7.99 11.35
C ILE A 251 6.44 7.05 10.57
N ALA A 252 7.24 7.57 9.64
CA ALA A 252 8.22 6.75 8.92
C ALA A 252 9.27 6.18 9.89
N GLU A 253 9.80 7.00 10.77
CA GLU A 253 10.84 6.63 11.73
C GLU A 253 10.31 5.68 12.81
N LYS A 254 9.20 6.01 13.48
CA LYS A 254 8.69 5.26 14.64
C LYS A 254 7.90 4.01 14.28
N VAL A 255 7.14 4.02 13.18
CA VAL A 255 6.21 2.93 12.86
C VAL A 255 6.78 1.97 11.83
N TYR A 256 7.39 2.51 10.80
CA TYR A 256 7.83 1.71 9.64
C TYR A 256 9.29 1.33 9.67
N ASN A 257 10.20 2.20 10.12
CA ASN A 257 11.59 1.83 10.29
C ASN A 257 11.74 0.80 11.42
N LYS A 258 12.44 -0.29 11.17
CA LYS A 258 12.65 -1.36 12.13
C LYS A 258 14.13 -1.63 12.33
N ILE A 259 14.51 -1.79 13.59
CA ILE A 259 15.87 -2.15 14.02
C ILE A 259 15.89 -3.66 14.27
N ASP A 260 16.99 -4.32 13.94
CA ASP A 260 17.22 -5.74 14.25
C ASP A 260 17.72 -5.90 15.67
#